data_3a6e603c7d3d2b898b9f5ee1c592cb81
#
_entry.id   3a6e603c7d3d2b898b9f5ee1c592cb81
#
_cell.length_a   1.000
_cell.length_b   1.000
_cell.length_c   1.000
_cell.angle_alpha   90.00
_cell.angle_beta   90.00
_cell.angle_gamma   90.00
#
_symmetry.space_group_name_H-M   'P 1'
#
loop_
_entity.id
_entity.type
_entity.pdbx_description
1 polymer ?
#
loop_
_entity_poly.entity_id
_entity_poly.type
_entity_poly.pdbx_seq_one_letter_code
_entity_poly.pdbx_strand_id
1 'polypeptide(L)'
;MEIALVIVCLFFICIEMEADTGGRFIRTTTCVVSKTLKLATQNVWGNSTSVVLDYFNRIDVDVLCAQECSKLSESDIKAQGGYVHTHSNNKQGKCSIISRYPFLGITPNKYGVYINLGEGVIVLVMNCHGAFYPYGPYQLNGIEYQGYPGTDDVDEVVRGNKEARQDMVDKLLEDFVSATTPFVCLSGDFNEPSWLDWTKGVQLAGLAPYIVQWPTTRSLWEGGIKGDAYRTIHPDPVMYPGFTWTPRPSEKDTKDRLDLTLYTLSPNTEVKSCRIIGENTETSDIILSNWGPFENVFDHRGLRTEFVFTR
;
A
#
# COMPACT_ATOMS: atom_id res chain seq x y z
N MET A 1 7.75 27.58 -43.81
CA MET A 1 7.54 26.11 -43.75
C MET A 1 7.53 25.77 -42.27
N GLU A 2 6.35 25.86 -41.65
CA GLU A 2 6.13 25.57 -40.23
C GLU A 2 6.00 24.06 -40.05
N ILE A 3 6.83 23.51 -39.16
CA ILE A 3 6.75 22.11 -38.76
C ILE A 3 5.74 22.05 -37.63
N ALA A 4 4.54 21.57 -37.90
CA ALA A 4 3.55 21.28 -36.88
C ALA A 4 3.99 20.03 -36.11
N LEU A 5 4.28 20.22 -34.83
CA LEU A 5 4.52 19.13 -33.89
C LEU A 5 3.18 18.43 -33.59
N VAL A 6 2.96 17.25 -34.14
CA VAL A 6 1.78 16.43 -33.84
C VAL A 6 2.05 15.69 -32.55
N ILE A 7 1.46 16.19 -31.44
CA ILE A 7 1.40 15.44 -30.17
C ILE A 7 0.26 14.42 -30.33
N VAL A 8 0.60 13.13 -30.48
CA VAL A 8 -0.37 12.05 -30.48
C VAL A 8 -0.71 11.75 -29.01
N CYS A 9 -1.77 12.37 -28.51
CA CYS A 9 -2.42 11.92 -27.28
C CYS A 9 -3.30 10.70 -27.63
N LEU A 10 -2.99 9.53 -27.07
CA LEU A 10 -3.87 8.37 -27.12
C LEU A 10 -5.09 8.62 -26.23
N PHE A 11 -6.14 9.19 -26.79
CA PHE A 11 -7.45 9.32 -26.15
C PHE A 11 -8.28 8.09 -26.50
N PHE A 12 -8.82 7.42 -25.49
CA PHE A 12 -9.96 6.53 -25.71
C PHE A 12 -11.20 7.40 -25.92
N ILE A 13 -11.70 7.44 -27.16
CA ILE A 13 -12.92 8.17 -27.50
C ILE A 13 -14.09 7.20 -27.34
N CYS A 14 -14.90 7.36 -26.27
CA CYS A 14 -16.24 6.77 -26.24
C CYS A 14 -17.17 7.67 -27.07
N ILE A 15 -17.81 7.11 -28.10
CA ILE A 15 -18.82 7.81 -28.90
C ILE A 15 -20.18 7.34 -28.40
N GLU A 16 -20.86 8.16 -27.62
CA GLU A 16 -22.29 7.96 -27.33
C GLU A 16 -23.12 8.72 -28.36
N MET A 17 -24.15 8.08 -28.90
CA MET A 17 -25.09 8.69 -29.82
C MET A 17 -26.42 8.92 -29.08
N GLU A 18 -26.72 10.15 -28.73
CA GLU A 18 -28.03 10.54 -28.23
C GLU A 18 -28.89 11.12 -29.37
N ALA A 19 -30.15 10.72 -29.41
CA ALA A 19 -31.12 11.36 -30.31
C ALA A 19 -31.73 12.59 -29.63
N ASP A 20 -31.68 13.72 -30.30
CA ASP A 20 -32.42 14.91 -29.86
C ASP A 20 -33.96 14.74 -30.05
N THR A 21 -34.75 15.63 -29.50
CA THR A 21 -36.20 15.61 -29.62
C THR A 21 -36.72 15.77 -31.07
N GLY A 22 -35.84 15.97 -32.04
CA GLY A 22 -36.11 16.05 -33.48
C GLY A 22 -35.62 14.84 -34.28
N GLY A 23 -35.11 13.78 -33.61
CA GLY A 23 -34.58 12.55 -34.26
C GLY A 23 -33.24 12.73 -34.92
N ARG A 24 -32.50 13.80 -34.62
CA ARG A 24 -31.09 13.95 -35.03
C ARG A 24 -30.14 13.29 -34.01
N PHE A 25 -29.26 12.45 -34.49
CA PHE A 25 -28.18 11.90 -33.65
C PHE A 25 -27.10 12.98 -33.43
N ILE A 26 -26.93 13.36 -32.16
CA ILE A 26 -25.86 14.26 -31.74
C ILE A 26 -24.70 13.37 -31.29
N ARG A 27 -23.52 13.57 -31.89
CA ARG A 27 -22.29 12.95 -31.45
C ARG A 27 -21.76 13.67 -30.21
N THR A 28 -21.93 13.09 -29.05
CA THR A 28 -21.26 13.55 -27.84
C THR A 28 -19.93 12.80 -27.70
N THR A 29 -18.83 13.53 -27.80
CA THR A 29 -17.50 12.96 -27.59
C THR A 29 -17.14 13.21 -26.11
N THR A 30 -17.27 12.19 -25.29
CA THR A 30 -16.81 12.25 -23.91
C THR A 30 -15.32 11.91 -23.89
N CYS A 31 -14.46 12.87 -23.60
CA CYS A 31 -13.04 12.60 -23.35
C CYS A 31 -12.88 11.98 -21.97
N VAL A 32 -12.62 10.69 -21.88
CA VAL A 32 -12.26 10.03 -20.63
C VAL A 32 -10.81 10.39 -20.31
N VAL A 33 -10.62 11.10 -19.22
CA VAL A 33 -9.29 11.39 -18.68
C VAL A 33 -8.82 10.22 -17.84
N SER A 34 -7.64 9.71 -18.11
CA SER A 34 -7.01 8.64 -17.37
C SER A 34 -5.67 9.08 -16.79
N LYS A 35 -5.45 8.83 -15.51
CA LYS A 35 -4.19 9.11 -14.80
C LYS A 35 -3.69 7.85 -14.10
N THR A 36 -2.38 7.65 -14.18
CA THR A 36 -1.70 6.54 -13.52
C THR A 36 -0.99 7.04 -12.28
N LEU A 37 -1.02 6.24 -11.21
CA LEU A 37 -0.22 6.41 -10.01
C LEU A 37 0.55 5.12 -9.73
N LYS A 38 1.87 5.22 -9.68
CA LYS A 38 2.76 4.16 -9.20
C LYS A 38 3.08 4.44 -7.73
N LEU A 39 2.55 3.62 -6.85
CA LEU A 39 2.69 3.73 -5.39
C LEU A 39 3.50 2.54 -4.87
N ALA A 40 4.43 2.77 -3.95
CA ALA A 40 5.06 1.68 -3.20
C ALA A 40 4.92 1.88 -1.69
N THR A 41 4.98 0.76 -0.95
CA THR A 41 5.25 0.75 0.48
C THR A 41 6.52 -0.04 0.76
N GLN A 42 7.31 0.44 1.73
CA GLN A 42 8.54 -0.18 2.19
C GLN A 42 8.84 0.20 3.64
N ASN A 43 8.94 -0.79 4.52
CA ASN A 43 9.62 -0.58 5.79
C ASN A 43 11.12 -0.39 5.49
N VAL A 44 11.66 0.80 5.80
CA VAL A 44 13.03 1.18 5.44
C VAL A 44 14.05 0.88 6.54
N TRP A 45 13.61 0.22 7.62
CA TRP A 45 14.47 -0.28 8.70
C TRP A 45 15.50 0.73 9.22
N GLY A 46 15.07 1.98 9.37
CA GLY A 46 15.92 3.07 9.84
C GLY A 46 17.11 3.39 8.92
N ASN A 47 17.03 3.09 7.63
CA ASN A 47 18.07 3.43 6.67
C ASN A 47 18.21 4.94 6.47
N SER A 48 19.38 5.36 5.94
CA SER A 48 19.68 6.74 5.65
C SER A 48 18.86 7.29 4.47
N THR A 49 18.69 8.61 4.41
CA THR A 49 17.99 9.28 3.31
C THR A 49 18.55 8.90 1.94
N SER A 50 19.87 8.80 1.79
CA SER A 50 20.50 8.44 0.52
C SER A 50 20.12 7.05 0.03
N VAL A 51 20.05 6.07 0.92
CA VAL A 51 19.63 4.70 0.60
C VAL A 51 18.16 4.69 0.18
N VAL A 52 17.29 5.38 0.93
CA VAL A 52 15.85 5.43 0.63
C VAL A 52 15.57 6.16 -0.69
N LEU A 53 16.29 7.23 -1.00
CA LEU A 53 16.14 7.95 -2.27
C LEU A 53 16.69 7.15 -3.46
N ASP A 54 17.81 6.43 -3.30
CA ASP A 54 18.29 5.51 -4.34
C ASP A 54 17.27 4.41 -4.61
N TYR A 55 16.71 3.81 -3.55
CA TYR A 55 15.62 2.84 -3.66
C TYR A 55 14.40 3.43 -4.39
N PHE A 56 13.89 4.58 -3.95
CA PHE A 56 12.74 5.27 -4.55
C PHE A 56 12.92 5.52 -6.05
N ASN A 57 14.12 5.90 -6.46
CA ASN A 57 14.43 6.13 -7.87
C ASN A 57 14.50 4.84 -8.68
N ARG A 58 15.06 3.76 -8.11
CA ARG A 58 15.22 2.47 -8.81
C ARG A 58 13.92 1.71 -9.02
N ILE A 59 13.00 1.78 -8.06
CA ILE A 59 11.72 1.09 -8.17
C ILE A 59 10.72 1.81 -9.10
N ASP A 60 11.07 2.97 -9.64
CA ASP A 60 10.27 3.77 -10.60
C ASP A 60 8.83 3.97 -10.11
N VAL A 61 8.68 4.70 -9.00
CA VAL A 61 7.38 5.05 -8.43
C VAL A 61 7.21 6.57 -8.31
N ASP A 62 5.96 6.99 -8.28
CA ASP A 62 5.56 8.38 -8.07
C ASP A 62 5.52 8.74 -6.59
N VAL A 63 5.13 7.76 -5.75
CA VAL A 63 4.97 7.92 -4.31
C VAL A 63 5.52 6.69 -3.58
N LEU A 64 6.26 6.93 -2.49
CA LEU A 64 6.73 5.91 -1.56
C LEU A 64 6.15 6.19 -0.17
N CYS A 65 5.40 5.23 0.36
CA CYS A 65 5.00 5.14 1.76
C CYS A 65 6.09 4.37 2.51
N ALA A 66 6.91 5.08 3.27
CA ALA A 66 8.03 4.50 4.02
C ALA A 66 7.71 4.42 5.51
N GLN A 67 8.08 3.30 6.17
CA GLN A 67 7.96 3.09 7.60
C GLN A 67 9.36 3.02 8.23
N GLU A 68 9.46 3.19 9.55
CA GLU A 68 10.72 3.24 10.31
C GLU A 68 11.70 4.33 9.87
N CYS A 69 11.18 5.49 9.53
CA CYS A 69 11.90 6.61 8.92
C CYS A 69 12.71 7.46 9.93
N SER A 70 13.30 6.86 10.96
CA SER A 70 13.98 7.60 12.04
C SER A 70 15.17 8.45 11.57
N LYS A 71 15.82 8.07 10.48
CA LYS A 71 17.00 8.75 9.91
C LYS A 71 16.71 9.54 8.64
N LEU A 72 15.44 9.64 8.21
CA LEU A 72 15.12 10.45 7.03
C LEU A 72 15.24 11.94 7.30
N SER A 73 15.96 12.63 6.41
CA SER A 73 16.11 14.07 6.37
C SER A 73 15.14 14.66 5.33
N GLU A 74 14.14 15.40 5.79
CA GLU A 74 13.20 16.08 4.89
C GLU A 74 13.89 17.13 4.03
N SER A 75 14.91 17.82 4.57
CA SER A 75 15.68 18.82 3.82
C SER A 75 16.40 18.20 2.62
N ASP A 76 16.97 17.00 2.79
CA ASP A 76 17.71 16.32 1.72
C ASP A 76 16.76 15.80 0.62
N ILE A 77 15.56 15.36 1.00
CA ILE A 77 14.51 14.96 0.04
C ILE A 77 14.05 16.16 -0.77
N LYS A 78 13.77 17.28 -0.11
CA LYS A 78 13.37 18.54 -0.75
C LYS A 78 14.46 19.11 -1.65
N ALA A 79 15.73 19.00 -1.26
CA ALA A 79 16.87 19.44 -2.07
C ALA A 79 17.01 18.66 -3.40
N GLN A 80 16.48 17.43 -3.47
CA GLN A 80 16.42 16.62 -4.69
C GLN A 80 15.10 16.78 -5.47
N GLY A 81 14.30 17.80 -5.14
CA GLY A 81 13.03 18.10 -5.82
C GLY A 81 11.86 17.25 -5.40
N GLY A 82 12.01 16.42 -4.37
CA GLY A 82 10.93 15.60 -3.81
C GLY A 82 10.07 16.37 -2.82
N TYR A 83 8.84 15.90 -2.63
CA TYR A 83 7.93 16.32 -1.56
C TYR A 83 7.91 15.25 -0.47
N VAL A 84 7.88 15.66 0.78
CA VAL A 84 7.84 14.74 1.91
C VAL A 84 6.91 15.23 3.00
N HIS A 85 6.12 14.31 3.51
CA HIS A 85 5.32 14.48 4.72
C HIS A 85 5.68 13.37 5.70
N THR A 86 6.11 13.76 6.91
CA THR A 86 6.47 12.83 7.97
C THR A 86 5.50 12.97 9.12
N HIS A 87 4.97 11.87 9.61
CA HIS A 87 4.19 11.81 10.83
C HIS A 87 4.77 10.77 11.80
N SER A 88 4.53 10.99 13.09
CA SER A 88 4.91 10.04 14.12
C SER A 88 3.73 9.11 14.42
N ASN A 89 3.97 7.83 14.33
CA ASN A 89 3.00 6.81 14.74
C ASN A 89 3.30 6.36 16.17
N ASN A 90 3.28 7.31 17.12
CA ASN A 90 3.49 7.09 18.56
C ASN A 90 4.70 6.17 18.86
N LYS A 91 4.43 4.91 19.28
CA LYS A 91 5.47 3.96 19.70
C LYS A 91 6.16 3.23 18.54
N GLN A 92 5.59 3.30 17.32
CA GLN A 92 6.06 2.52 16.16
C GLN A 92 7.07 3.30 15.28
N GLY A 93 7.48 4.50 15.72
CA GLY A 93 8.44 5.31 14.98
C GLY A 93 7.79 6.27 13.98
N LYS A 94 8.57 6.72 13.01
CA LYS A 94 8.15 7.69 12.01
C LYS A 94 7.77 7.00 10.70
N CYS A 95 6.67 7.46 10.11
CA CYS A 95 6.28 7.15 8.75
C CYS A 95 6.47 8.38 7.87
N SER A 96 6.87 8.18 6.62
CA SER A 96 7.01 9.27 5.65
C SER A 96 6.33 8.91 4.34
N ILE A 97 5.68 9.89 3.73
CA ILE A 97 5.20 9.82 2.35
C ILE A 97 6.13 10.69 1.52
N ILE A 98 6.88 10.07 0.60
CA ILE A 98 7.79 10.74 -0.33
C ILE A 98 7.13 10.74 -1.70
N SER A 99 7.06 11.88 -2.37
CA SER A 99 6.32 12.04 -3.62
C SER A 99 7.08 12.87 -4.65
N ARG A 100 6.88 12.54 -5.92
CA ARG A 100 7.28 13.39 -7.06
C ARG A 100 6.27 14.53 -7.30
N TYR A 101 5.07 14.42 -6.75
CA TYR A 101 4.00 15.41 -6.87
C TYR A 101 3.89 16.28 -5.62
N PRO A 102 3.53 17.55 -5.75
CA PRO A 102 3.26 18.43 -4.62
C PRO A 102 2.02 17.97 -3.84
N PHE A 103 2.03 18.23 -2.54
CA PHE A 103 0.89 18.00 -1.67
C PHE A 103 -0.08 19.20 -1.71
N LEU A 104 -1.38 18.90 -1.86
CA LEU A 104 -2.45 19.90 -1.78
C LEU A 104 -2.95 20.12 -0.35
N GLY A 105 -2.76 19.15 0.53
CA GLY A 105 -3.20 19.18 1.92
C GLY A 105 -2.83 17.90 2.64
N ILE A 106 -3.06 17.90 3.95
CA ILE A 106 -2.76 16.82 4.88
C ILE A 106 -4.06 16.49 5.63
N THR A 107 -4.31 15.22 5.93
CA THR A 107 -5.46 14.76 6.70
C THR A 107 -5.38 15.21 8.18
N PRO A 108 -6.53 15.28 8.92
CA PRO A 108 -6.56 15.76 10.31
C PRO A 108 -5.60 15.00 11.25
N ASN A 109 -5.57 13.67 11.16
CA ASN A 109 -4.67 12.83 11.97
C ASN A 109 -3.27 12.67 11.36
N LYS A 110 -3.02 13.30 10.20
CA LYS A 110 -1.73 13.35 9.49
C LYS A 110 -1.26 12.02 8.89
N TYR A 111 -2.12 11.00 8.79
CA TYR A 111 -1.76 9.76 8.13
C TYR A 111 -1.71 9.88 6.61
N GLY A 112 -2.33 10.92 6.02
CA GLY A 112 -2.45 11.05 4.59
C GLY A 112 -2.18 12.43 4.03
N VAL A 113 -1.86 12.46 2.73
CA VAL A 113 -1.67 13.66 1.92
C VAL A 113 -2.50 13.59 0.65
N TYR A 114 -3.03 14.73 0.20
CA TYR A 114 -3.73 14.85 -1.07
C TYR A 114 -2.73 15.17 -2.18
N ILE A 115 -2.79 14.42 -3.27
CA ILE A 115 -1.92 14.54 -4.44
C ILE A 115 -2.77 14.81 -5.68
N ASN A 116 -2.42 15.82 -6.46
CA ASN A 116 -3.07 16.09 -7.75
C ASN A 116 -2.24 15.46 -8.89
N LEU A 117 -2.81 14.45 -9.53
CA LEU A 117 -2.21 13.79 -10.70
C LEU A 117 -2.44 14.55 -12.01
N GLY A 118 -3.08 15.71 -11.94
CA GLY A 118 -3.47 16.54 -13.08
C GLY A 118 -4.90 16.27 -13.56
N GLU A 119 -5.43 17.23 -14.33
CA GLU A 119 -6.77 17.18 -14.93
C GLU A 119 -7.91 16.89 -13.94
N GLY A 120 -7.71 17.33 -12.69
CA GLY A 120 -8.70 17.20 -11.61
C GLY A 120 -8.76 15.82 -10.96
N VAL A 121 -7.84 14.91 -11.27
CA VAL A 121 -7.70 13.63 -10.54
C VAL A 121 -6.89 13.88 -9.29
N ILE A 122 -7.55 13.89 -8.14
CA ILE A 122 -6.93 14.04 -6.82
C ILE A 122 -7.03 12.71 -6.10
N VAL A 123 -5.92 12.24 -5.53
CA VAL A 123 -5.83 11.00 -4.76
C VAL A 123 -5.40 11.34 -3.32
N LEU A 124 -6.06 10.76 -2.33
CA LEU A 124 -5.57 10.72 -0.97
C LEU A 124 -4.68 9.49 -0.81
N VAL A 125 -3.39 9.71 -0.52
CA VAL A 125 -2.45 8.66 -0.17
C VAL A 125 -2.21 8.69 1.32
N MET A 126 -2.44 7.56 1.99
CA MET A 126 -2.24 7.38 3.43
C MET A 126 -1.14 6.36 3.68
N ASN A 127 -0.41 6.54 4.78
CA ASN A 127 0.68 5.65 5.21
C ASN A 127 0.53 5.30 6.69
N CYS A 128 0.72 4.02 7.05
CA CYS A 128 0.67 3.58 8.43
C CYS A 128 1.81 2.59 8.75
N HIS A 129 2.05 2.43 10.07
CA HIS A 129 2.91 1.39 10.63
C HIS A 129 2.22 0.84 11.88
N GLY A 130 1.74 -0.40 11.81
CA GLY A 130 1.01 -1.07 12.87
C GLY A 130 1.90 -1.41 14.07
N ALA A 131 1.30 -1.66 15.23
CA ALA A 131 2.03 -2.16 16.39
C ALA A 131 2.67 -3.52 16.06
N PHE A 132 3.98 -3.68 16.33
CA PHE A 132 4.69 -4.92 16.03
C PHE A 132 4.49 -6.00 17.11
N TYR A 133 3.89 -5.64 18.25
CA TYR A 133 3.46 -6.58 19.27
C TYR A 133 2.13 -6.17 19.91
N PRO A 134 1.29 -7.14 20.38
CA PRO A 134 1.45 -8.57 20.16
C PRO A 134 1.46 -8.91 18.67
N TYR A 135 2.28 -9.89 18.27
CA TYR A 135 2.33 -10.39 16.90
C TYR A 135 1.63 -11.75 16.85
N GLY A 136 0.38 -11.72 16.40
CA GLY A 136 -0.52 -12.87 16.42
C GLY A 136 -0.01 -14.09 15.67
N PRO A 137 0.61 -13.95 14.46
CA PRO A 137 1.21 -15.10 13.79
C PRO A 137 2.25 -15.85 14.62
N TYR A 138 3.10 -15.18 15.39
CA TYR A 138 4.04 -15.87 16.27
C TYR A 138 3.32 -16.59 17.40
N GLN A 139 2.36 -15.93 18.07
CA GLN A 139 1.61 -16.54 19.16
C GLN A 139 0.94 -17.84 18.71
N LEU A 140 0.26 -17.83 17.54
CA LEU A 140 -0.45 -19.00 17.01
C LEU A 140 0.49 -20.09 16.47
N ASN A 141 1.78 -19.79 16.23
CA ASN A 141 2.82 -20.75 15.92
C ASN A 141 3.62 -21.20 17.14
N GLY A 142 3.17 -20.87 18.38
CA GLY A 142 3.85 -21.25 19.61
C GLY A 142 5.16 -20.49 19.89
N ILE A 143 5.37 -19.35 19.24
CA ILE A 143 6.58 -18.52 19.37
C ILE A 143 6.30 -17.39 20.37
N GLU A 144 7.10 -17.37 21.45
CA GLU A 144 7.09 -16.25 22.39
C GLU A 144 7.78 -15.03 21.76
N TYR A 145 7.14 -13.85 21.88
CA TYR A 145 7.70 -12.60 21.39
C TYR A 145 7.27 -11.41 22.26
N GLN A 146 8.23 -10.59 22.72
CA GLN A 146 7.99 -9.38 23.49
C GLN A 146 7.10 -9.59 24.76
N GLY A 147 7.26 -10.76 25.41
CA GLY A 147 6.48 -11.12 26.60
C GLY A 147 5.09 -11.68 26.31
N TYR A 148 4.75 -11.92 25.06
CA TYR A 148 3.53 -12.59 24.63
C TYR A 148 3.84 -14.06 24.33
N PRO A 149 3.35 -15.02 25.14
CA PRO A 149 3.61 -16.44 24.92
C PRO A 149 2.88 -16.99 23.70
N GLY A 150 3.35 -18.13 23.20
CA GLY A 150 2.59 -18.92 22.25
C GLY A 150 1.29 -19.44 22.86
N THR A 151 0.22 -19.49 22.04
CA THR A 151 -1.11 -19.97 22.46
C THR A 151 -1.87 -20.57 21.28
N ASP A 152 -2.85 -21.43 21.57
CA ASP A 152 -3.81 -21.96 20.61
C ASP A 152 -5.18 -21.25 20.68
N ASP A 153 -5.34 -20.29 21.59
CA ASP A 153 -6.55 -19.47 21.74
C ASP A 153 -6.59 -18.35 20.69
N VAL A 154 -7.21 -18.66 19.54
CA VAL A 154 -7.37 -17.71 18.43
C VAL A 154 -8.13 -16.45 18.84
N ASP A 155 -9.16 -16.58 19.70
CA ASP A 155 -9.99 -15.45 20.11
C ASP A 155 -9.21 -14.49 21.02
N GLU A 156 -8.35 -15.03 21.90
CA GLU A 156 -7.43 -14.21 22.70
C GLU A 156 -6.46 -13.44 21.83
N VAL A 157 -5.85 -14.10 20.84
CA VAL A 157 -4.90 -13.48 19.92
C VAL A 157 -5.56 -12.38 19.08
N VAL A 158 -6.74 -12.65 18.52
CA VAL A 158 -7.50 -11.65 17.73
C VAL A 158 -7.85 -10.44 18.58
N ARG A 159 -8.31 -10.66 19.82
CA ARG A 159 -8.62 -9.56 20.76
C ARG A 159 -7.39 -8.71 21.06
N GLY A 160 -6.26 -9.32 21.44
CA GLY A 160 -5.02 -8.61 21.75
C GLY A 160 -4.46 -7.83 20.57
N ASN A 161 -4.52 -8.39 19.36
CA ASN A 161 -4.10 -7.71 18.12
C ASN A 161 -5.01 -6.51 17.81
N LYS A 162 -6.33 -6.65 17.99
CA LYS A 162 -7.29 -5.56 17.83
C LYS A 162 -7.00 -4.42 18.81
N GLU A 163 -6.87 -4.71 20.09
CA GLU A 163 -6.61 -3.71 21.13
C GLU A 163 -5.31 -2.93 20.86
N ALA A 164 -4.26 -3.62 20.43
CA ALA A 164 -2.95 -3.00 20.18
C ALA A 164 -2.96 -2.00 19.01
N ARG A 165 -3.86 -2.18 18.03
CA ARG A 165 -3.90 -1.39 16.79
C ARG A 165 -5.14 -0.50 16.68
N GLN A 166 -6.07 -0.55 17.65
CA GLN A 166 -7.37 0.14 17.56
C GLN A 166 -7.22 1.65 17.37
N ASP A 167 -6.35 2.32 18.16
CA ASP A 167 -6.13 3.78 18.05
C ASP A 167 -5.65 4.18 16.63
N MET A 168 -4.79 3.37 16.01
CA MET A 168 -4.36 3.60 14.64
C MET A 168 -5.52 3.43 13.65
N VAL A 169 -6.29 2.36 13.79
CA VAL A 169 -7.45 2.07 12.91
C VAL A 169 -8.48 3.19 12.99
N ASP A 170 -8.81 3.65 14.22
CA ASP A 170 -9.78 4.72 14.43
C ASP A 170 -9.35 6.02 13.73
N LYS A 171 -8.08 6.41 13.90
CA LYS A 171 -7.51 7.61 13.27
C LYS A 171 -7.43 7.49 11.74
N LEU A 172 -7.09 6.31 11.23
CA LEU A 172 -7.11 6.06 9.78
C LEU A 172 -8.52 6.18 9.21
N LEU A 173 -9.54 5.65 9.92
CA LEU A 173 -10.94 5.78 9.49
C LEU A 173 -11.46 7.21 9.63
N GLU A 174 -11.07 7.96 10.65
CA GLU A 174 -11.39 9.40 10.75
C GLU A 174 -10.81 10.18 9.57
N ASP A 175 -9.54 9.96 9.23
CA ASP A 175 -8.88 10.57 8.07
C ASP A 175 -9.56 10.15 6.76
N PHE A 176 -9.95 8.87 6.64
CA PHE A 176 -10.68 8.35 5.49
C PHE A 176 -12.06 8.99 5.34
N VAL A 177 -12.84 9.08 6.41
CA VAL A 177 -14.19 9.69 6.39
C VAL A 177 -14.10 11.19 6.07
N SER A 178 -13.01 11.86 6.46
CA SER A 178 -12.76 13.26 6.13
C SER A 178 -12.31 13.50 4.67
N ALA A 179 -12.09 12.43 3.89
CA ALA A 179 -11.56 12.54 2.55
C ALA A 179 -12.47 13.33 1.61
N THR A 180 -11.90 14.28 0.88
CA THR A 180 -12.57 15.12 -0.11
C THR A 180 -12.48 14.58 -1.54
N THR A 181 -11.96 13.37 -1.70
CA THR A 181 -11.81 12.65 -2.97
C THR A 181 -12.32 11.21 -2.82
N PRO A 182 -12.92 10.61 -3.87
CA PRO A 182 -13.30 9.20 -3.84
C PRO A 182 -12.09 8.26 -3.99
N PHE A 183 -10.93 8.77 -4.40
CA PHE A 183 -9.74 7.97 -4.65
C PHE A 183 -8.83 7.98 -3.41
N VAL A 184 -8.90 6.91 -2.62
CA VAL A 184 -8.08 6.76 -1.41
C VAL A 184 -7.24 5.49 -1.53
N CYS A 185 -5.94 5.62 -1.32
CA CYS A 185 -4.98 4.53 -1.20
C CYS A 185 -4.34 4.59 0.21
N LEU A 186 -4.38 3.49 0.93
CA LEU A 186 -3.73 3.32 2.23
C LEU A 186 -2.67 2.23 2.10
N SER A 187 -1.40 2.62 2.24
CA SER A 187 -0.27 1.69 2.19
C SER A 187 0.49 1.70 3.50
N GLY A 188 1.17 0.60 3.82
CA GLY A 188 2.00 0.56 5.03
C GLY A 188 2.40 -0.84 5.43
N ASP A 189 3.21 -0.91 6.47
CA ASP A 189 3.47 -2.09 7.26
C ASP A 189 2.43 -2.17 8.38
N PHE A 190 1.50 -3.10 8.25
CA PHE A 190 0.42 -3.26 9.23
C PHE A 190 0.85 -4.09 10.45
N ASN A 191 2.00 -4.76 10.38
CA ASN A 191 2.47 -5.71 11.39
C ASN A 191 1.39 -6.76 11.77
N GLU A 192 0.49 -7.00 10.84
CA GLU A 192 -0.58 -7.99 10.92
C GLU A 192 -0.96 -8.41 9.50
N PRO A 193 -1.18 -9.71 9.23
CA PRO A 193 -1.60 -10.16 7.90
C PRO A 193 -2.96 -9.56 7.51
N SER A 194 -3.26 -9.57 6.20
CA SER A 194 -4.62 -9.22 5.75
C SER A 194 -5.64 -10.25 6.23
N TRP A 195 -6.86 -9.78 6.55
CA TRP A 195 -7.98 -10.67 6.89
C TRP A 195 -8.35 -11.67 5.77
N LEU A 196 -7.80 -11.46 4.56
CA LEU A 196 -7.95 -12.31 3.38
C LEU A 196 -6.87 -13.41 3.28
N ASP A 197 -5.88 -13.42 4.18
CA ASP A 197 -4.70 -14.27 4.01
C ASP A 197 -4.80 -15.61 4.74
N TRP A 198 -5.21 -15.65 6.00
CA TRP A 198 -5.28 -16.90 6.78
C TRP A 198 -6.62 -17.61 6.61
N THR A 199 -6.89 -18.07 5.39
CA THR A 199 -8.12 -18.74 4.99
C THR A 199 -8.08 -20.25 5.27
N LYS A 200 -9.23 -20.92 5.12
CA LYS A 200 -9.29 -22.38 5.22
C LYS A 200 -8.39 -23.07 4.17
N GLY A 201 -8.29 -22.52 2.96
CA GLY A 201 -7.40 -23.05 1.93
C GLY A 201 -5.94 -22.98 2.35
N VAL A 202 -5.53 -21.86 2.94
CA VAL A 202 -4.17 -21.62 3.44
C VAL A 202 -3.84 -22.56 4.61
N GLN A 203 -4.79 -22.78 5.54
CA GLN A 203 -4.64 -23.76 6.62
C GLN A 203 -4.47 -25.18 6.07
N LEU A 204 -5.32 -25.61 5.13
CA LEU A 204 -5.23 -26.94 4.52
C LEU A 204 -3.95 -27.16 3.73
N ALA A 205 -3.37 -26.09 3.18
CA ALA A 205 -2.07 -26.13 2.51
C ALA A 205 -0.88 -26.13 3.48
N GLY A 206 -1.12 -26.02 4.81
CA GLY A 206 -0.07 -25.99 5.83
C GLY A 206 0.72 -24.67 5.89
N LEU A 207 0.21 -23.59 5.29
CA LEU A 207 0.85 -22.28 5.26
C LEU A 207 0.50 -21.42 6.50
N ALA A 208 -0.57 -21.75 7.21
CA ALA A 208 -0.94 -21.16 8.50
C ALA A 208 -1.58 -22.23 9.40
N PRO A 209 -1.40 -22.17 10.74
CA PRO A 209 -1.95 -23.18 11.65
C PRO A 209 -3.45 -23.06 11.87
N TYR A 210 -3.99 -21.87 11.71
CA TYR A 210 -5.40 -21.54 12.00
C TYR A 210 -6.05 -20.73 10.87
N ILE A 211 -7.39 -20.68 10.87
CA ILE A 211 -8.16 -19.72 10.08
C ILE A 211 -8.35 -18.48 10.93
N VAL A 212 -7.87 -17.32 10.47
CA VAL A 212 -7.96 -16.07 11.23
C VAL A 212 -8.44 -14.93 10.33
N GLN A 213 -9.47 -14.22 10.76
CA GLN A 213 -9.87 -12.95 10.16
C GLN A 213 -9.20 -11.82 10.94
N TRP A 214 -7.98 -11.46 10.51
CA TRP A 214 -7.15 -10.47 11.18
C TRP A 214 -7.87 -9.13 11.35
N PRO A 215 -7.95 -8.59 12.58
CA PRO A 215 -8.89 -7.54 12.94
C PRO A 215 -8.57 -6.17 12.34
N THR A 216 -7.30 -5.84 12.12
CA THR A 216 -6.91 -4.50 11.63
C THR A 216 -7.47 -4.24 10.24
N THR A 217 -7.12 -5.07 9.27
CA THR A 217 -7.58 -4.92 7.89
C THR A 217 -9.07 -5.23 7.74
N ARG A 218 -9.62 -6.12 8.59
CA ARG A 218 -11.06 -6.37 8.65
C ARG A 218 -11.83 -5.13 9.06
N SER A 219 -11.38 -4.41 10.10
CA SER A 219 -12.01 -3.18 10.57
C SER A 219 -11.95 -2.05 9.52
N LEU A 220 -10.82 -1.92 8.81
CA LEU A 220 -10.68 -0.97 7.70
C LEU A 220 -11.63 -1.31 6.55
N TRP A 221 -11.81 -2.60 6.22
CA TRP A 221 -12.76 -3.05 5.21
C TRP A 221 -14.21 -2.75 5.59
N GLU A 222 -14.58 -3.01 6.83
CA GLU A 222 -15.90 -2.67 7.39
C GLU A 222 -16.13 -1.15 7.40
N GLY A 223 -15.07 -0.36 7.65
CA GLY A 223 -15.09 1.10 7.61
C GLY A 223 -15.13 1.71 6.21
N GLY A 224 -15.00 0.91 5.12
CA GLY A 224 -15.16 1.39 3.74
C GLY A 224 -13.93 1.28 2.84
N ILE A 225 -12.75 0.96 3.35
CA ILE A 225 -11.52 0.74 2.55
C ILE A 225 -11.51 -0.74 2.12
N LYS A 226 -12.22 -1.08 1.06
CA LYS A 226 -12.61 -2.45 0.71
C LYS A 226 -11.68 -3.16 -0.27
N GLY A 227 -10.79 -2.46 -0.96
CA GLY A 227 -9.85 -3.04 -1.90
C GLY A 227 -8.56 -3.46 -1.20
N ASP A 228 -8.03 -4.62 -1.53
CA ASP A 228 -6.67 -5.06 -1.25
C ASP A 228 -6.00 -5.24 -2.62
N ALA A 229 -5.03 -4.40 -2.96
CA ALA A 229 -4.46 -4.34 -4.29
C ALA A 229 -3.74 -5.64 -4.68
N TYR A 230 -3.05 -6.28 -3.74
CA TYR A 230 -2.39 -7.55 -4.01
C TYR A 230 -3.42 -8.67 -4.26
N ARG A 231 -4.46 -8.77 -3.42
CA ARG A 231 -5.53 -9.76 -3.61
C ARG A 231 -6.43 -9.47 -4.81
N THR A 232 -6.51 -8.23 -5.28
CA THR A 232 -7.18 -7.89 -6.54
C THR A 232 -6.47 -8.51 -7.75
N ILE A 233 -5.14 -8.52 -7.75
CA ILE A 233 -4.32 -9.10 -8.84
C ILE A 233 -4.10 -10.60 -8.59
N HIS A 234 -3.92 -11.02 -7.35
CA HIS A 234 -3.58 -12.38 -6.91
C HIS A 234 -4.62 -12.89 -5.90
N PRO A 235 -5.82 -13.30 -6.35
CA PRO A 235 -6.94 -13.60 -5.45
C PRO A 235 -6.75 -14.87 -4.62
N ASP A 236 -5.92 -15.80 -5.05
CA ASP A 236 -5.69 -17.07 -4.35
C ASP A 236 -4.48 -16.94 -3.39
N PRO A 237 -4.70 -16.91 -2.06
CA PRO A 237 -3.61 -16.77 -1.09
C PRO A 237 -2.74 -18.03 -0.95
N VAL A 238 -3.17 -19.18 -1.47
CA VAL A 238 -2.35 -20.41 -1.48
C VAL A 238 -1.34 -20.35 -2.61
N MET A 239 -1.79 -20.00 -3.81
CA MET A 239 -0.91 -19.91 -4.99
C MET A 239 -0.03 -18.67 -4.96
N TYR A 240 -0.52 -17.58 -4.36
CA TYR A 240 0.17 -16.29 -4.29
C TYR A 240 0.15 -15.77 -2.84
N PRO A 241 0.93 -16.37 -1.93
CA PRO A 241 0.92 -15.95 -0.52
C PRO A 241 1.38 -14.51 -0.33
N GLY A 242 2.32 -14.03 -1.13
CA GLY A 242 2.72 -12.64 -1.15
C GLY A 242 3.52 -12.20 0.07
N PHE A 243 4.31 -13.07 0.66
CA PHE A 243 5.06 -12.81 1.88
C PHE A 243 6.00 -11.60 1.75
N THR A 244 5.80 -10.60 2.61
CA THR A 244 6.69 -9.44 2.73
C THR A 244 7.58 -9.52 3.95
N TRP A 245 7.15 -10.15 5.01
CA TRP A 245 7.95 -10.53 6.16
C TRP A 245 8.40 -11.99 6.02
N THR A 246 9.66 -12.36 6.01
CA THR A 246 10.86 -11.51 5.92
C THR A 246 11.76 -12.05 4.80
N PRO A 247 12.59 -11.24 4.13
CA PRO A 247 13.60 -11.73 3.17
C PRO A 247 14.73 -12.51 3.85
N ARG A 248 14.79 -12.51 5.19
CA ARG A 248 15.79 -13.18 6.03
C ARG A 248 15.17 -14.14 7.03
N PRO A 249 14.42 -15.15 6.58
CA PRO A 249 13.74 -16.05 7.50
C PRO A 249 14.74 -16.84 8.35
N SER A 250 14.52 -16.83 9.65
CA SER A 250 15.10 -17.84 10.54
C SER A 250 14.20 -19.08 10.56
N GLU A 251 14.65 -20.20 11.12
CA GLU A 251 13.83 -21.42 11.28
C GLU A 251 12.55 -21.20 12.13
N LYS A 252 12.55 -20.13 12.92
CA LYS A 252 11.44 -19.79 13.83
C LYS A 252 10.49 -18.72 13.27
N ASP A 253 10.87 -18.02 12.19
CA ASP A 253 10.05 -16.96 11.65
C ASP A 253 8.85 -17.52 10.88
N THR A 254 7.69 -16.88 11.07
CA THR A 254 6.55 -17.04 10.19
C THR A 254 6.78 -16.29 8.89
N LYS A 255 6.05 -16.68 7.84
CA LYS A 255 6.07 -15.99 6.55
C LYS A 255 4.72 -15.34 6.37
N ASP A 256 4.68 -14.01 6.44
CA ASP A 256 3.43 -13.27 6.41
C ASP A 256 3.48 -12.10 5.42
N ARG A 257 2.33 -11.72 4.90
CA ARG A 257 2.15 -10.52 4.11
C ARG A 257 1.68 -9.40 5.04
N LEU A 258 2.60 -8.52 5.43
CA LEU A 258 2.40 -7.42 6.39
C LEU A 258 2.36 -6.06 5.73
N ASP A 259 3.08 -5.91 4.61
CA ASP A 259 3.14 -4.70 3.82
C ASP A 259 2.00 -4.73 2.79
N LEU A 260 1.04 -3.84 2.94
CA LEU A 260 -0.20 -3.87 2.19
C LEU A 260 -0.44 -2.55 1.47
N THR A 261 -1.20 -2.61 0.38
CA THR A 261 -1.83 -1.46 -0.26
C THR A 261 -3.32 -1.71 -0.35
N LEU A 262 -4.08 -1.00 0.47
CA LEU A 262 -5.53 -1.00 0.48
C LEU A 262 -6.05 0.22 -0.28
N TYR A 263 -7.28 0.13 -0.82
CA TYR A 263 -7.86 1.24 -1.59
C TYR A 263 -9.38 1.26 -1.56
N THR A 264 -9.98 2.38 -1.94
CA THR A 264 -11.43 2.47 -2.12
C THR A 264 -11.84 1.84 -3.44
N LEU A 265 -12.82 0.93 -3.40
CA LEU A 265 -13.43 0.40 -4.62
C LEU A 265 -14.24 1.48 -5.32
N SER A 266 -13.97 1.71 -6.60
CA SER A 266 -14.66 2.65 -7.45
C SER A 266 -14.67 2.12 -8.88
N PRO A 267 -15.73 2.32 -9.66
CA PRO A 267 -15.73 1.98 -11.08
C PRO A 267 -14.67 2.76 -11.88
N ASN A 268 -14.17 3.85 -11.29
CA ASN A 268 -13.17 4.72 -11.88
C ASN A 268 -11.76 4.44 -11.35
N THR A 269 -11.55 3.34 -10.63
CA THR A 269 -10.23 2.91 -10.12
C THR A 269 -9.94 1.49 -10.57
N GLU A 270 -8.82 1.31 -11.28
CA GLU A 270 -8.32 0.01 -11.69
C GLU A 270 -6.93 -0.22 -11.08
N VAL A 271 -6.70 -1.42 -10.52
CA VAL A 271 -5.36 -1.89 -10.15
C VAL A 271 -4.77 -2.60 -11.37
N LYS A 272 -3.77 -2.00 -12.00
CA LYS A 272 -3.08 -2.58 -13.18
C LYS A 272 -2.09 -3.66 -12.79
N SER A 273 -1.38 -3.45 -11.70
CA SER A 273 -0.42 -4.41 -11.18
C SER A 273 -0.18 -4.18 -9.70
N CYS A 274 0.16 -5.26 -8.99
CA CYS A 274 0.64 -5.21 -7.62
C CYS A 274 1.75 -6.26 -7.50
N ARG A 275 2.99 -5.82 -7.22
CA ARG A 275 4.20 -6.62 -7.34
C ARG A 275 5.07 -6.50 -6.10
N ILE A 276 5.66 -7.61 -5.68
CA ILE A 276 6.60 -7.64 -4.57
C ILE A 276 7.99 -7.24 -5.05
N ILE A 277 8.66 -6.39 -4.28
CA ILE A 277 10.05 -5.97 -4.47
C ILE A 277 10.89 -6.70 -3.43
N GLY A 278 11.92 -7.41 -3.84
CA GLY A 278 12.72 -8.17 -2.88
C GLY A 278 14.01 -8.74 -3.43
N GLU A 279 14.48 -9.82 -2.80
CA GLU A 279 15.82 -10.35 -2.89
C GLU A 279 16.04 -11.30 -4.06
N ASN A 280 15.01 -12.04 -4.50
CA ASN A 280 15.18 -13.06 -5.54
C ASN A 280 13.88 -13.31 -6.31
N THR A 281 13.98 -13.99 -7.45
CA THR A 281 12.88 -14.27 -8.38
C THR A 281 11.90 -15.34 -7.90
N GLU A 282 12.20 -16.07 -6.84
CA GLU A 282 11.30 -17.09 -6.27
C GLU A 282 10.22 -16.45 -5.37
N THR A 283 10.57 -15.33 -4.75
CA THR A 283 9.74 -14.65 -3.74
C THR A 283 9.28 -13.27 -4.16
N SER A 284 9.83 -12.70 -5.25
CA SER A 284 9.65 -11.31 -5.62
C SER A 284 9.54 -11.13 -7.13
N ASP A 285 8.73 -10.16 -7.54
CA ASP A 285 8.48 -9.81 -8.95
C ASP A 285 9.47 -8.77 -9.47
N ILE A 286 10.04 -7.97 -8.56
CA ILE A 286 10.97 -6.89 -8.88
C ILE A 286 12.24 -7.09 -8.09
N ILE A 287 13.36 -7.30 -8.82
CA ILE A 287 14.69 -7.47 -8.24
C ILE A 287 15.53 -6.24 -8.59
N LEU A 288 16.16 -5.65 -7.57
CA LEU A 288 17.05 -4.51 -7.77
C LEU A 288 18.45 -4.99 -8.14
N SER A 289 18.69 -5.15 -9.44
CA SER A 289 20.01 -5.51 -9.95
C SER A 289 21.06 -4.46 -9.56
N ASN A 290 22.26 -4.93 -9.22
CA ASN A 290 23.42 -4.08 -8.86
C ASN A 290 23.22 -3.18 -7.61
N TRP A 291 22.32 -3.57 -6.69
CA TRP A 291 22.09 -2.82 -5.45
C TRP A 291 22.70 -3.50 -4.19
N GLY A 292 23.36 -4.62 -4.38
CA GLY A 292 23.82 -5.50 -3.31
C GLY A 292 22.71 -6.44 -2.84
N PRO A 293 22.97 -7.26 -1.81
CA PRO A 293 21.95 -8.13 -1.25
C PRO A 293 20.84 -7.30 -0.58
N PHE A 294 19.62 -7.38 -1.14
CA PHE A 294 18.45 -6.64 -0.67
C PHE A 294 18.18 -6.88 0.82
N GLU A 295 18.32 -8.13 1.25
CA GLU A 295 18.13 -8.60 2.62
C GLU A 295 19.15 -8.03 3.62
N ASN A 296 20.25 -7.46 3.17
CA ASN A 296 21.19 -6.73 4.02
C ASN A 296 20.79 -5.27 4.22
N VAL A 297 19.90 -4.74 3.39
CA VAL A 297 19.45 -3.36 3.43
C VAL A 297 18.09 -3.26 4.12
N PHE A 298 17.16 -4.18 3.80
CA PHE A 298 15.82 -4.21 4.35
C PHE A 298 15.51 -5.55 5.01
N ASP A 299 14.71 -5.53 6.05
CA ASP A 299 14.18 -6.73 6.72
C ASP A 299 12.73 -7.04 6.29
N HIS A 300 12.13 -6.18 5.46
CA HIS A 300 10.86 -6.40 4.77
C HIS A 300 11.07 -6.34 3.25
N ARG A 301 10.29 -7.13 2.50
CA ARG A 301 10.06 -6.90 1.07
C ARG A 301 9.11 -5.73 0.89
N GLY A 302 9.30 -4.97 -0.18
CA GLY A 302 8.40 -3.89 -0.55
C GLY A 302 7.23 -4.36 -1.42
N LEU A 303 6.22 -3.50 -1.55
CA LEU A 303 5.10 -3.73 -2.45
C LEU A 303 4.94 -2.52 -3.39
N ARG A 304 4.91 -2.75 -4.70
CA ARG A 304 4.66 -1.73 -5.72
C ARG A 304 3.35 -1.97 -6.43
N THR A 305 2.47 -0.97 -6.35
CA THR A 305 1.14 -1.00 -6.96
C THR A 305 1.02 0.07 -8.03
N GLU A 306 0.39 -0.26 -9.15
CA GLU A 306 0.06 0.66 -10.21
C GLU A 306 -1.47 0.77 -10.32
N PHE A 307 -1.97 2.00 -10.10
CA PHE A 307 -3.38 2.35 -10.23
C PHE A 307 -3.62 3.16 -11.51
N VAL A 308 -4.79 2.96 -12.11
CA VAL A 308 -5.34 3.86 -13.13
C VAL A 308 -6.64 4.43 -12.61
N PHE A 309 -6.74 5.75 -12.63
CA PHE A 309 -7.93 6.50 -12.26
C PHE A 309 -8.52 7.12 -13.51
N THR A 310 -9.82 6.95 -13.72
CA THR A 310 -10.58 7.52 -14.85
C THR A 310 -11.59 8.56 -14.36
N ARG A 311 -11.79 9.62 -15.15
CA ARG A 311 -12.75 10.69 -14.87
C ARG A 311 -13.47 11.13 -16.13
#